data_1427fb5a6cc8a40c50c4129062505ea4
#
_entry.id   1427fb5a6cc8a40c50c4129062505ea4
#
_cell.length_a   1.000
_cell.length_b   1.000
_cell.length_c   1.000
_cell.angle_alpha   90.00
_cell.angle_beta   90.00
_cell.angle_gamma   90.00
#
_symmetry.space_group_name_H-M   'P 1'
#
loop_
_entity.id
_entity.type
_entity.pdbx_description
1 polymer ?
#
loop_
_entity_poly.entity_id
_entity_poly.type
_entity_poly.pdbx_seq_one_letter_code
_entity_poly.pdbx_strand_id
1 'polypeptide(L)'
;MRLSISPRQLPVVGAGIGVCAGLGYVLRRKRIKASQWERTNFHGVTVSLRGGVAMAGASVASAAVASALSDQPRAALGGVVASLGGGLAGYIDDVDQGAHDGGKVAKGLKGHLGALAHGQVTTGVIKIAGIGASALAASALVGSKATSVSGKAADLAL
;
A
#
# COMPACT_ATOMS: atom_id res chain seq x y z
N MET A 1 -5.90 14.81 24.81
CA MET A 1 -5.94 13.36 24.59
C MET A 1 -4.53 12.82 24.81
N ARG A 2 -4.28 12.03 25.87
CA ARG A 2 -2.96 11.40 26.10
C ARG A 2 -2.92 10.09 25.33
N LEU A 3 -2.09 10.02 24.31
CA LEU A 3 -1.78 8.76 23.63
C LEU A 3 -0.96 7.89 24.60
N SER A 4 -1.57 6.90 25.20
CA SER A 4 -0.85 5.92 26.01
C SER A 4 -0.58 4.69 25.15
N ILE A 5 0.68 4.46 24.81
CA ILE A 5 1.12 3.26 24.12
C ILE A 5 1.24 2.14 25.14
N SER A 6 0.52 1.04 24.93
CA SER A 6 0.64 -0.14 25.80
C SER A 6 1.97 -0.86 25.59
N PRO A 7 2.52 -1.58 26.59
CA PRO A 7 3.76 -2.35 26.43
C PRO A 7 3.74 -3.35 25.26
N ARG A 8 2.56 -3.90 24.92
CA ARG A 8 2.39 -4.81 23.77
C ARG A 8 2.51 -4.09 22.41
N GLN A 9 2.29 -2.78 22.36
CA GLN A 9 2.40 -1.98 21.14
C GLN A 9 3.84 -1.52 20.84
N LEU A 10 4.71 -1.49 21.85
CA LEU A 10 6.09 -1.02 21.70
C LEU A 10 6.88 -1.81 20.62
N PRO A 11 6.84 -3.15 20.57
CA PRO A 11 7.53 -3.90 19.51
C PRO A 11 7.00 -3.59 18.10
N VAL A 12 5.68 -3.37 17.98
CA VAL A 12 5.04 -3.03 16.70
C VAL A 12 5.53 -1.67 16.20
N VAL A 13 5.52 -0.67 17.07
CA VAL A 13 6.01 0.68 16.78
C VAL A 13 7.51 0.65 16.49
N GLY A 14 8.28 -0.07 17.31
CA GLY A 14 9.73 -0.24 17.13
C GLY A 14 10.09 -0.88 15.79
N ALA A 15 9.36 -1.91 15.36
CA ALA A 15 9.57 -2.55 14.07
C ALA A 15 9.31 -1.57 12.92
N GLY A 16 8.22 -0.81 12.98
CA GLY A 16 7.90 0.20 11.96
C GLY A 16 8.98 1.28 11.86
N ILE A 17 9.36 1.87 12.98
CA ILE A 17 10.42 2.89 13.02
C ILE A 17 11.75 2.32 12.55
N GLY A 18 12.15 1.15 13.02
CA GLY A 18 13.42 0.51 12.67
C GLY A 18 13.51 0.20 11.19
N VAL A 19 12.47 -0.38 10.59
CA VAL A 19 12.45 -0.69 9.16
C VAL A 19 12.38 0.59 8.32
N CYS A 20 11.59 1.58 8.71
CA CYS A 20 11.53 2.86 8.01
C CYS A 20 12.90 3.56 7.99
N ALA A 21 13.53 3.66 9.14
CA ALA A 21 14.86 4.27 9.27
C ALA A 21 15.94 3.47 8.52
N GLY A 22 15.95 2.15 8.66
CA GLY A 22 16.89 1.26 7.99
C GLY A 22 16.78 1.30 6.48
N LEU A 23 15.58 1.16 5.93
CA LEU A 23 15.34 1.29 4.49
C LEU A 23 15.66 2.69 3.99
N GLY A 24 15.25 3.73 4.71
CA GLY A 24 15.59 5.11 4.37
C GLY A 24 17.09 5.34 4.30
N TYR A 25 17.84 4.79 5.25
CA TYR A 25 19.30 4.85 5.27
C TYR A 25 19.95 4.10 4.09
N VAL A 26 19.54 2.83 3.85
CA VAL A 26 20.07 2.00 2.77
C VAL A 26 19.77 2.61 1.40
N LEU A 27 18.54 3.06 1.18
CA LEU A 27 18.12 3.66 -0.08
C LEU A 27 18.82 4.98 -0.38
N ARG A 28 19.26 5.72 0.66
CA ARG A 28 20.08 6.94 0.47
C ARG A 28 21.53 6.61 0.15
N ARG A 29 22.11 5.55 0.76
CA ARG A 29 23.52 5.20 0.58
C ARG A 29 23.81 4.47 -0.72
N LYS A 30 22.90 3.58 -1.17
CA LYS A 30 23.08 2.94 -2.47
C LYS A 30 22.93 3.99 -3.55
N ARG A 31 23.95 4.13 -4.40
CA ARG A 31 23.91 4.90 -5.66
C ARG A 31 23.00 4.20 -6.69
N ILE A 32 21.77 3.91 -6.29
CA ILE A 32 20.72 3.49 -7.22
C ILE A 32 20.47 4.71 -8.09
N LYS A 33 20.48 4.54 -9.42
CA LYS A 33 20.29 5.63 -10.37
C LYS A 33 19.20 6.56 -9.88
N ALA A 34 19.54 7.79 -9.54
CA ALA A 34 18.64 8.74 -8.88
C ALA A 34 17.35 8.94 -9.69
N SER A 35 17.49 8.95 -11.02
CA SER A 35 16.37 9.12 -11.97
C SER A 35 15.22 8.12 -11.84
N GLN A 36 15.45 6.90 -11.32
CA GLN A 36 14.40 5.91 -11.11
C GLN A 36 13.56 6.15 -9.85
N TRP A 37 14.08 6.98 -8.93
CA TRP A 37 13.49 7.24 -7.63
C TRP A 37 13.06 8.69 -7.45
N GLU A 38 13.05 9.45 -8.53
CA GLU A 38 12.72 10.87 -8.52
C GLU A 38 11.59 11.15 -9.50
N ARG A 39 10.64 11.96 -9.06
CA ARG A 39 9.57 12.50 -9.90
C ARG A 39 9.47 14.00 -9.74
N THR A 40 9.10 14.66 -10.82
CA THR A 40 8.74 16.07 -10.77
C THR A 40 7.26 16.18 -10.44
N ASN A 41 6.93 16.85 -9.33
CA ASN A 41 5.56 17.11 -8.95
C ASN A 41 4.92 18.19 -9.84
N PHE A 42 3.63 18.46 -9.63
CA PHE A 42 2.89 19.46 -10.43
C PHE A 42 3.38 20.92 -10.22
N HIS A 43 4.18 21.18 -9.20
CA HIS A 43 4.87 22.47 -8.98
C HIS A 43 6.26 22.53 -9.63
N GLY A 44 6.68 21.52 -10.38
CA GLY A 44 8.00 21.47 -10.99
C GLY A 44 9.14 21.09 -10.03
N VAL A 45 8.80 20.66 -8.79
CA VAL A 45 9.80 20.27 -7.78
C VAL A 45 10.08 18.78 -7.86
N THR A 46 11.36 18.41 -7.91
CA THR A 46 11.79 17.01 -7.85
C THR A 46 11.58 16.44 -6.46
N VAL A 47 10.81 15.37 -6.36
CA VAL A 47 10.49 14.65 -5.12
C VAL A 47 11.01 13.22 -5.19
N SER A 48 11.45 12.68 -4.03
CA SER A 48 11.98 11.33 -3.94
C SER A 48 10.86 10.32 -3.60
N LEU A 49 10.76 9.25 -4.38
CA LEU A 49 9.84 8.13 -4.17
C LEU A 49 10.32 7.14 -3.10
N ARG A 50 11.57 7.27 -2.64
CA ARG A 50 12.18 6.37 -1.64
C ARG A 50 11.42 6.35 -0.31
N GLY A 51 10.79 7.46 0.04
CA GLY A 51 9.96 7.58 1.23
C GLY A 51 8.75 6.62 1.20
N GLY A 52 8.12 6.46 0.04
CA GLY A 52 7.00 5.53 -0.15
C GLY A 52 7.40 4.08 0.10
N VAL A 53 8.54 3.67 -0.45
CA VAL A 53 9.07 2.30 -0.24
C VAL A 53 9.42 2.06 1.24
N ALA A 54 10.06 3.03 1.90
CA ALA A 54 10.39 2.91 3.31
C ALA A 54 9.12 2.82 4.18
N MET A 55 8.10 3.60 3.87
CA MET A 55 6.81 3.58 4.56
C MET A 55 6.08 2.24 4.34
N ALA A 56 6.02 1.74 3.10
CA ALA A 56 5.40 0.46 2.78
C ALA A 56 6.08 -0.68 3.55
N GLY A 57 7.42 -0.72 3.54
CA GLY A 57 8.19 -1.71 4.32
C GLY A 57 7.94 -1.61 5.82
N ALA A 58 7.86 -0.40 6.37
CA ALA A 58 7.55 -0.17 7.78
C ALA A 58 6.14 -0.67 8.15
N SER A 59 5.15 -0.42 7.28
CA SER A 59 3.77 -0.88 7.48
C SER A 59 3.68 -2.41 7.50
N VAL A 60 4.35 -3.08 6.55
CA VAL A 60 4.42 -4.55 6.50
C VAL A 60 5.10 -5.10 7.75
N ALA A 61 6.24 -4.53 8.17
CA ALA A 61 6.96 -4.98 9.36
C ALA A 61 6.12 -4.81 10.63
N SER A 62 5.49 -3.65 10.80
CA SER A 62 4.58 -3.40 11.94
C SER A 62 3.42 -4.40 11.96
N ALA A 63 2.78 -4.64 10.80
CA ALA A 63 1.69 -5.59 10.69
C ALA A 63 2.14 -7.03 10.97
N ALA A 64 3.33 -7.43 10.51
CA ALA A 64 3.89 -8.75 10.78
C ALA A 64 4.17 -8.97 12.26
N VAL A 65 4.78 -7.99 12.95
CA VAL A 65 5.01 -8.04 14.39
C VAL A 65 3.70 -8.06 15.14
N ALA A 66 2.73 -7.23 14.76
CA ALA A 66 1.40 -7.24 15.35
C ALA A 66 0.72 -8.62 15.19
N SER A 67 0.87 -9.26 14.02
CA SER A 67 0.36 -10.61 13.78
C SER A 67 1.00 -11.64 14.69
N ALA A 68 2.33 -11.59 14.87
CA ALA A 68 3.06 -12.52 15.72
C ALA A 68 2.72 -12.38 17.21
N LEU A 69 2.34 -11.17 17.65
CA LEU A 69 2.01 -10.85 19.05
C LEU A 69 0.50 -10.89 19.34
N SER A 70 -0.31 -11.15 18.33
CA SER A 70 -1.78 -11.10 18.43
C SER A 70 -2.33 -12.43 18.93
N ASP A 71 -3.35 -12.37 19.77
CA ASP A 71 -4.17 -13.51 20.13
C ASP A 71 -5.07 -13.97 18.95
N GLN A 72 -5.13 -13.16 17.89
CA GLN A 72 -5.85 -13.45 16.64
C GLN A 72 -4.89 -13.27 15.41
N PRO A 73 -3.90 -14.14 15.25
CA PRO A 73 -2.85 -13.97 14.25
C PRO A 73 -3.39 -13.94 12.82
N ARG A 74 -4.46 -14.69 12.56
CA ARG A 74 -5.13 -14.71 11.24
C ARG A 74 -5.71 -13.34 10.88
N ALA A 75 -6.38 -12.68 11.81
CA ALA A 75 -6.93 -11.34 11.60
C ALA A 75 -5.81 -10.31 11.40
N ALA A 76 -4.74 -10.42 12.20
CA ALA A 76 -3.60 -9.52 12.08
C ALA A 76 -2.81 -9.71 10.77
N LEU A 77 -2.80 -10.93 10.18
CA LEU A 77 -2.28 -11.17 8.82
C LEU A 77 -3.03 -10.36 7.75
N GLY A 78 -4.29 -10.01 7.99
CA GLY A 78 -5.03 -9.09 7.10
C GLY A 78 -4.30 -7.76 6.93
N GLY A 79 -3.72 -7.22 8.00
CA GLY A 79 -2.89 -6.01 7.97
C GLY A 79 -1.64 -6.17 7.10
N VAL A 80 -0.99 -7.34 7.14
CA VAL A 80 0.16 -7.65 6.28
C VAL A 80 -0.25 -7.67 4.81
N VAL A 81 -1.35 -8.36 4.48
CA VAL A 81 -1.87 -8.46 3.10
C VAL A 81 -2.25 -7.09 2.56
N ALA A 82 -2.97 -6.29 3.34
CA ALA A 82 -3.35 -4.93 2.94
C ALA A 82 -2.12 -4.04 2.71
N SER A 83 -1.14 -4.09 3.62
CA SER A 83 0.10 -3.29 3.52
C SER A 83 0.96 -3.69 2.32
N LEU A 84 1.09 -5.00 2.05
CA LEU A 84 1.79 -5.51 0.86
C LEU A 84 1.08 -5.09 -0.43
N GLY A 85 -0.24 -5.28 -0.50
CA GLY A 85 -1.01 -4.93 -1.70
C GLY A 85 -0.98 -3.44 -2.00
N GLY A 86 -1.19 -2.60 -0.99
CA GLY A 86 -1.09 -1.15 -1.14
C GLY A 86 0.32 -0.68 -1.52
N GLY A 87 1.34 -1.26 -0.87
CA GLY A 87 2.74 -0.96 -1.14
C GLY A 87 3.18 -1.35 -2.56
N LEU A 88 2.80 -2.56 -3.02
CA LEU A 88 3.08 -3.02 -4.38
C LEU A 88 2.35 -2.19 -5.43
N ALA A 89 1.06 -1.89 -5.21
CA ALA A 89 0.30 -1.05 -6.14
C ALA A 89 0.90 0.36 -6.26
N GLY A 90 1.34 0.95 -5.13
CA GLY A 90 2.05 2.23 -5.14
C GLY A 90 3.40 2.15 -5.86
N TYR A 91 4.17 1.08 -5.62
CA TYR A 91 5.46 0.88 -6.29
C TYR A 91 5.31 0.73 -7.80
N ILE A 92 4.33 -0.06 -8.27
CA ILE A 92 4.05 -0.24 -9.70
C ILE A 92 3.69 1.11 -10.35
N ASP A 93 2.81 1.89 -9.70
CA ASP A 93 2.45 3.24 -10.17
C ASP A 93 3.67 4.17 -10.29
N ASP A 94 4.55 4.08 -9.31
CA ASP A 94 5.77 4.88 -9.28
C ASP A 94 6.80 4.49 -10.36
N VAL A 95 6.92 3.21 -10.67
CA VAL A 95 7.87 2.69 -11.68
C VAL A 95 7.32 2.83 -13.09
N ASP A 96 6.04 2.56 -13.29
CA ASP A 96 5.40 2.55 -14.61
C ASP A 96 5.26 3.93 -15.23
N GLN A 97 5.07 4.95 -14.42
CA GLN A 97 4.95 6.36 -14.83
C GLN A 97 3.97 6.60 -15.99
N GLY A 98 2.96 5.73 -16.14
CA GLY A 98 2.00 5.81 -17.24
C GLY A 98 2.52 5.28 -18.58
N ALA A 99 3.62 4.55 -18.60
CA ALA A 99 4.19 3.97 -19.83
C ALA A 99 3.20 3.03 -20.54
N HIS A 100 2.33 2.36 -19.78
CA HIS A 100 1.31 1.45 -20.31
C HIS A 100 -0.02 2.14 -20.67
N ASP A 101 -0.14 3.45 -20.49
CA ASP A 101 -1.40 4.17 -20.77
C ASP A 101 -1.62 4.50 -22.26
N GLY A 102 -0.82 3.95 -23.17
CA GLY A 102 -1.05 4.01 -24.63
C GLY A 102 -1.01 5.42 -25.24
N GLY A 103 -0.31 6.36 -24.62
CA GLY A 103 -0.15 7.74 -25.12
C GLY A 103 -1.35 8.66 -24.88
N LYS A 104 -2.51 8.15 -24.46
CA LYS A 104 -3.65 8.93 -24.00
C LYS A 104 -3.71 8.77 -22.48
N VAL A 105 -3.33 9.82 -21.77
CA VAL A 105 -3.36 9.82 -20.31
C VAL A 105 -4.81 9.71 -19.82
N ALA A 106 -5.24 8.50 -19.47
CA ALA A 106 -6.51 8.30 -18.79
C ALA A 106 -6.41 8.97 -17.40
N LYS A 107 -7.19 10.01 -17.17
CA LYS A 107 -7.18 10.75 -15.90
C LYS A 107 -8.42 10.43 -15.07
N GLY A 108 -8.17 10.16 -13.78
CA GLY A 108 -9.23 9.86 -12.81
C GLY A 108 -9.95 8.53 -13.07
N LEU A 109 -10.79 8.13 -12.12
CA LEU A 109 -11.51 6.85 -12.16
C LEU A 109 -12.32 6.67 -13.44
N LYS A 110 -13.04 7.71 -13.87
CA LYS A 110 -13.87 7.67 -15.08
C LYS A 110 -13.03 7.43 -16.35
N GLY A 111 -11.83 8.02 -16.43
CA GLY A 111 -10.93 7.82 -17.57
C GLY A 111 -10.40 6.39 -17.63
N HIS A 112 -9.98 5.82 -16.49
CA HIS A 112 -9.49 4.46 -16.42
C HIS A 112 -10.57 3.39 -16.68
N LEU A 113 -11.78 3.59 -16.16
CA LEU A 113 -12.92 2.71 -16.44
C LEU A 113 -13.38 2.83 -17.90
N GLY A 114 -13.34 4.03 -18.48
CA GLY A 114 -13.62 4.23 -19.90
C GLY A 114 -12.61 3.53 -20.80
N ALA A 115 -11.31 3.60 -20.49
CA ALA A 115 -10.26 2.88 -21.20
C ALA A 115 -10.48 1.36 -21.13
N LEU A 116 -10.81 0.85 -19.93
CA LEU A 116 -11.10 -0.57 -19.72
C LEU A 116 -12.31 -1.03 -20.53
N ALA A 117 -13.36 -0.24 -20.65
CA ALA A 117 -14.54 -0.55 -21.48
C ALA A 117 -14.19 -0.67 -22.97
N HIS A 118 -13.08 -0.08 -23.40
CA HIS A 118 -12.53 -0.18 -24.75
C HIS A 118 -11.40 -1.22 -24.87
N GLY A 119 -11.26 -2.12 -23.87
CA GLY A 119 -10.26 -3.18 -23.88
C GLY A 119 -8.83 -2.71 -23.55
N GLN A 120 -8.64 -1.50 -23.07
CA GLN A 120 -7.34 -0.96 -22.68
C GLN A 120 -7.13 -1.08 -21.17
N VAL A 121 -6.16 -1.89 -20.75
CA VAL A 121 -5.77 -2.03 -19.36
C VAL A 121 -4.71 -0.96 -19.04
N THR A 122 -5.11 0.05 -18.28
CA THR A 122 -4.22 1.13 -17.84
C THR A 122 -3.58 0.81 -16.50
N THR A 123 -2.47 1.47 -16.14
CA THR A 123 -1.84 1.35 -14.82
C THR A 123 -2.82 1.68 -13.69
N GLY A 124 -3.71 2.65 -13.90
CA GLY A 124 -4.75 2.99 -12.93
C GLY A 124 -5.75 1.83 -12.69
N VAL A 125 -6.11 1.07 -13.73
CA VAL A 125 -6.96 -0.14 -13.58
C VAL A 125 -6.23 -1.21 -12.77
N ILE A 126 -4.96 -1.47 -13.09
CA ILE A 126 -4.13 -2.46 -12.36
C ILE A 126 -4.04 -2.08 -10.88
N LYS A 127 -3.82 -0.80 -10.57
CA LYS A 127 -3.75 -0.27 -9.21
C LYS A 127 -5.06 -0.47 -8.46
N ILE A 128 -6.20 -0.10 -9.06
CA ILE A 128 -7.52 -0.27 -8.44
C ILE A 128 -7.80 -1.75 -8.20
N ALA A 129 -7.52 -2.62 -9.19
CA ALA A 129 -7.73 -4.06 -9.05
C ALA A 129 -6.81 -4.67 -7.97
N GLY A 130 -5.53 -4.28 -7.94
CA GLY A 130 -4.57 -4.78 -6.96
C GLY A 130 -4.90 -4.36 -5.52
N ILE A 131 -5.25 -3.09 -5.32
CA ILE A 131 -5.68 -2.59 -4.00
C ILE A 131 -6.99 -3.27 -3.59
N GLY A 132 -7.97 -3.34 -4.49
CA GLY A 132 -9.25 -3.99 -4.22
C GLY A 132 -9.12 -5.47 -3.88
N ALA A 133 -8.32 -6.22 -4.64
CA ALA A 133 -8.04 -7.63 -4.35
C ALA A 133 -7.35 -7.82 -2.98
N SER A 134 -6.38 -6.96 -2.65
CA SER A 134 -5.70 -7.02 -1.35
C SER A 134 -6.63 -6.67 -0.20
N ALA A 135 -7.53 -5.70 -0.38
CA ALA A 135 -8.51 -5.32 0.62
C ALA A 135 -9.52 -6.46 0.86
N LEU A 136 -10.00 -7.11 -0.22
CA LEU A 136 -10.89 -8.28 -0.12
C LEU A 136 -10.20 -9.45 0.58
N ALA A 137 -8.94 -9.76 0.23
CA ALA A 137 -8.17 -10.81 0.87
C ALA A 137 -7.93 -10.50 2.36
N ALA A 138 -7.57 -9.27 2.69
CA ALA A 138 -7.39 -8.82 4.07
C ALA A 138 -8.70 -8.93 4.87
N SER A 139 -9.82 -8.49 4.30
CA SER A 139 -11.15 -8.61 4.92
C SER A 139 -11.54 -10.07 5.17
N ALA A 140 -11.23 -10.97 4.24
CA ALA A 140 -11.47 -12.41 4.42
C ALA A 140 -10.64 -13.01 5.56
N LEU A 141 -9.43 -12.50 5.79
CA LEU A 141 -8.56 -12.92 6.91
C LEU A 141 -9.05 -12.38 8.25
N VAL A 142 -9.51 -11.12 8.28
CA VAL A 142 -10.07 -10.51 9.50
C VAL A 142 -11.33 -11.25 9.96
N GLY A 143 -12.05 -11.83 9.03
CA GLY A 143 -13.23 -12.66 9.33
C GLY A 143 -14.36 -11.80 9.89
N SER A 144 -15.20 -11.26 9.04
CA SER A 144 -16.41 -10.63 9.54
C SER A 144 -17.30 -11.69 10.20
N LYS A 145 -17.86 -11.38 11.37
CA LYS A 145 -18.95 -12.16 11.95
C LYS A 145 -20.24 -12.05 11.12
N ALA A 146 -20.19 -11.27 10.06
CA ALA A 146 -21.29 -11.06 9.16
C ALA A 146 -21.49 -12.32 8.29
N THR A 147 -22.57 -13.04 8.56
CA THR A 147 -22.98 -14.22 7.82
C THR A 147 -23.65 -13.89 6.48
N SER A 148 -23.83 -12.62 6.15
CA SER A 148 -24.48 -12.16 4.92
C SER A 148 -23.55 -11.31 4.03
N VAL A 149 -23.81 -11.28 2.74
CA VAL A 149 -23.11 -10.42 1.77
C VAL A 149 -23.23 -8.94 2.16
N SER A 150 -24.35 -8.54 2.73
CA SER A 150 -24.62 -7.19 3.24
C SER A 150 -23.65 -6.80 4.39
N GLY A 151 -23.40 -7.71 5.33
CA GLY A 151 -22.47 -7.45 6.44
C GLY A 151 -21.02 -7.33 5.96
N LYS A 152 -20.60 -8.16 4.99
CA LYS A 152 -19.25 -8.08 4.41
C LYS A 152 -19.01 -6.79 3.62
N ALA A 153 -20.04 -6.27 2.97
CA ALA A 153 -19.97 -5.00 2.27
C ALA A 153 -19.88 -3.81 3.24
N ALA A 154 -20.53 -3.88 4.39
CA ALA A 154 -20.44 -2.87 5.43
C ALA A 154 -19.03 -2.81 6.08
N ASP A 155 -18.40 -3.98 6.30
CA ASP A 155 -17.03 -4.07 6.83
C ASP A 155 -15.97 -3.52 5.86
N LEU A 156 -16.28 -3.45 4.56
CA LEU A 156 -15.40 -2.87 3.54
C LEU A 156 -15.55 -1.35 3.40
N ALA A 157 -16.62 -0.78 3.95
CA ALA A 157 -16.93 0.64 3.85
C ALA A 157 -16.43 1.47 5.06
N LEU A 158 -15.94 0.82 6.12
CA LEU A 158 -15.35 1.43 7.32
C LEU A 158 -13.83 1.40 7.24
#